data_118cc5f42ea89f816d32d61904b5358d
#
_entry.id   118cc5f42ea89f816d32d61904b5358d
#
_cell.length_a   1.000
_cell.length_b   1.000
_cell.length_c   1.000
_cell.angle_alpha   90.00
_cell.angle_beta   90.00
_cell.angle_gamma   90.00
#
_symmetry.space_group_name_H-M   'P 1'
#
loop_
_entity.id
_entity.type
_entity.pdbx_description
1 polymer ?
#
loop_
_entity_poly.entity_id
_entity_poly.type
_entity_poly.pdbx_seq_one_letter_code
_entity_poly.pdbx_strand_id
1 'polypeptide(L)'
;MPEEPVTFDELERLLLRLTGNSVEALEQQMLRRLQEQTLVGGKRVARQELPELLMDAVTTVHRVKVSLYGAKPPVWRRLAIPSAMPLNLVHEVLQIAFDWHDYHLHAFETVCGEFGSPDQNDDWAERQDEAAATLAQVAAAERAKVVYSYDFGDDWRHDIVVEKIIPAEPGVAYPRCIGGRRDAPPEDCGGIWIFNEQFADLGDLFDVADMNERLADLATVLIPAR
;
A
#
# COMPACT_ATOMS: atom_id res chain seq x y z
N MET A 1 5.40 -53.07 -11.24
CA MET A 1 4.88 -53.04 -9.87
C MET A 1 4.63 -51.59 -9.55
N PRO A 2 3.42 -51.14 -9.25
CA PRO A 2 3.23 -49.78 -8.74
C PRO A 2 3.85 -49.70 -7.35
N GLU A 3 4.72 -48.70 -7.10
CA GLU A 3 5.21 -48.42 -5.79
C GLU A 3 4.03 -48.07 -4.88
N GLU A 4 3.97 -48.68 -3.69
CA GLU A 4 2.95 -48.34 -2.71
C GLU A 4 3.11 -46.87 -2.29
N PRO A 5 2.03 -46.13 -2.11
CA PRO A 5 2.11 -44.74 -1.68
C PRO A 5 2.72 -44.67 -0.27
N VAL A 6 3.71 -43.79 -0.12
CA VAL A 6 4.38 -43.53 1.18
C VAL A 6 3.31 -43.07 2.18
N THR A 7 3.24 -43.72 3.33
CA THR A 7 2.28 -43.38 4.37
C THR A 7 2.73 -42.11 5.12
N PHE A 8 1.78 -41.44 5.77
CA PHE A 8 2.06 -40.24 6.57
C PHE A 8 3.10 -40.49 7.67
N ASP A 9 3.01 -41.67 8.35
CA ASP A 9 3.94 -42.08 9.38
C ASP A 9 5.37 -42.31 8.86
N GLU A 10 5.51 -42.79 7.62
CA GLU A 10 6.84 -42.99 7.00
C GLU A 10 7.45 -41.64 6.61
N LEU A 11 6.63 -40.70 6.12
CA LEU A 11 7.05 -39.36 5.82
C LEU A 11 7.48 -38.60 7.08
N GLU A 12 6.74 -38.75 8.17
CA GLU A 12 7.07 -38.15 9.47
C GLU A 12 8.39 -38.69 10.04
N ARG A 13 8.59 -40.02 9.98
CA ARG A 13 9.87 -40.63 10.40
C ARG A 13 11.05 -40.19 9.54
N LEU A 14 10.84 -40.01 8.24
CA LEU A 14 11.86 -39.53 7.33
C LEU A 14 12.23 -38.08 7.63
N LEU A 15 11.23 -37.19 7.83
CA LEU A 15 11.43 -35.80 8.22
C LEU A 15 12.15 -35.67 9.55
N LEU A 16 11.78 -36.46 10.55
CA LEU A 16 12.43 -36.47 11.86
C LEU A 16 13.91 -36.89 11.74
N ARG A 17 14.22 -37.85 10.86
CA ARG A 17 15.60 -38.27 10.59
C ARG A 17 16.43 -37.23 9.88
N LEU A 18 15.83 -36.50 8.93
CA LEU A 18 16.53 -35.52 8.10
C LEU A 18 16.70 -34.17 8.79
N THR A 19 15.74 -33.74 9.57
CA THR A 19 15.69 -32.39 10.15
C THR A 19 15.86 -32.36 11.67
N GLY A 20 15.66 -33.49 12.34
CA GLY A 20 15.60 -33.58 13.81
C GLY A 20 14.32 -33.00 14.43
N ASN A 21 13.34 -32.61 13.60
CA ASN A 21 12.11 -31.97 14.01
C ASN A 21 10.87 -32.78 13.60
N SER A 22 9.85 -32.84 14.46
CA SER A 22 8.55 -33.39 14.09
C SER A 22 7.82 -32.49 13.06
N VAL A 23 6.83 -33.04 12.38
CA VAL A 23 5.97 -32.30 11.45
C VAL A 23 5.36 -31.08 12.14
N GLU A 24 4.83 -31.24 13.35
CA GLU A 24 4.25 -30.15 14.16
C GLU A 24 5.28 -29.07 14.50
N ALA A 25 6.54 -29.45 14.83
CA ALA A 25 7.60 -28.48 15.09
C ALA A 25 7.99 -27.69 13.84
N LEU A 26 7.98 -28.33 12.66
CA LEU A 26 8.24 -27.69 11.37
C LEU A 26 7.08 -26.75 10.97
N GLU A 27 5.84 -27.17 11.19
CA GLU A 27 4.65 -26.31 10.98
C GLU A 27 4.70 -25.08 11.88
N GLN A 28 4.95 -25.25 13.18
CA GLN A 28 5.09 -24.12 14.10
C GLN A 28 6.24 -23.19 13.72
N GLN A 29 7.36 -23.74 13.27
CA GLN A 29 8.49 -22.94 12.80
C GLN A 29 8.14 -22.18 11.52
N MET A 30 7.40 -22.81 10.61
CA MET A 30 6.93 -22.16 9.38
C MET A 30 5.92 -21.05 9.68
N LEU A 31 4.96 -21.31 10.59
CA LEU A 31 3.98 -20.30 11.04
C LEU A 31 4.66 -19.11 11.70
N ARG A 32 5.64 -19.33 12.59
CA ARG A 32 6.44 -18.24 13.18
C ARG A 32 7.15 -17.42 12.12
N ARG A 33 7.81 -18.07 11.13
CA ARG A 33 8.48 -17.35 10.03
C ARG A 33 7.51 -16.55 9.19
N LEU A 34 6.28 -17.02 8.99
CA LEU A 34 5.24 -16.28 8.28
C LEU A 34 4.77 -15.07 9.09
N GLN A 35 4.67 -15.21 10.43
CA GLN A 35 4.30 -14.09 11.32
C GLN A 35 5.40 -13.03 11.43
N GLU A 36 6.68 -13.45 11.35
CA GLU A 36 7.85 -12.55 11.39
C GLU A 36 8.12 -11.83 10.05
N GLN A 37 7.38 -12.16 9.00
CA GLN A 37 7.57 -11.58 7.67
C GLN A 37 6.27 -10.98 7.15
N THR A 38 6.42 -9.95 6.34
CA THR A 38 5.32 -9.37 5.58
C THR A 38 5.70 -9.27 4.11
N LEU A 39 4.71 -9.09 3.24
CA LEU A 39 4.95 -8.85 1.83
C LEU A 39 4.94 -7.34 1.57
N VAL A 40 5.90 -6.87 0.81
CA VAL A 40 5.90 -5.52 0.26
C VAL A 40 6.28 -5.63 -1.21
N GLY A 41 5.32 -5.39 -2.05
CA GLY A 41 5.51 -5.49 -3.49
C GLY A 41 5.87 -6.90 -3.97
N GLY A 42 5.27 -7.93 -3.39
CA GLY A 42 5.53 -9.33 -3.71
C GLY A 42 6.85 -9.87 -3.16
N LYS A 43 7.60 -9.09 -2.37
CA LYS A 43 8.84 -9.52 -1.73
C LYS A 43 8.62 -9.74 -0.24
N ARG A 44 9.06 -10.88 0.28
CA ARG A 44 9.06 -11.14 1.72
C ARG A 44 10.14 -10.29 2.40
N VAL A 45 9.73 -9.53 3.40
CA VAL A 45 10.61 -8.72 4.25
C VAL A 45 10.35 -9.03 5.72
N ALA A 46 11.33 -8.77 6.60
CA ALA A 46 11.09 -8.90 8.04
C ALA A 46 10.01 -7.90 8.46
N ARG A 47 8.97 -8.40 9.15
CA ARG A 47 7.91 -7.55 9.69
C ARG A 47 8.46 -6.72 10.84
N GLN A 48 8.16 -5.44 10.83
CA GLN A 48 8.50 -4.50 11.90
C GLN A 48 7.27 -4.24 12.77
N GLU A 49 7.48 -4.00 14.05
CA GLU A 49 6.44 -3.45 14.90
C GLU A 49 6.11 -2.02 14.46
N LEU A 50 4.83 -1.64 14.59
CA LEU A 50 4.43 -0.26 14.28
C LEU A 50 5.07 0.67 15.32
N PRO A 51 5.96 1.60 14.92
CA PRO A 51 6.62 2.48 15.88
C PRO A 51 5.66 3.49 16.47
N GLU A 52 6.01 4.04 17.64
CA GLU A 52 5.29 5.20 18.18
C GLU A 52 5.38 6.39 17.21
N LEU A 53 4.27 7.16 17.12
CA LEU A 53 4.26 8.39 16.32
C LEU A 53 5.12 9.44 16.99
N LEU A 54 6.18 9.89 16.32
CA LEU A 54 7.05 10.94 16.82
C LEU A 54 6.36 12.30 16.70
N MET A 55 6.62 13.19 17.66
CA MET A 55 6.02 14.55 17.71
C MET A 55 6.41 15.42 16.50
N ASP A 56 7.57 15.21 15.91
CA ASP A 56 8.01 15.93 14.72
C ASP A 56 7.21 15.53 13.46
N ALA A 57 6.60 14.35 13.44
CA ALA A 57 5.71 13.92 12.34
C ALA A 57 4.48 14.84 12.18
N VAL A 58 4.06 15.54 13.25
CA VAL A 58 2.95 16.50 13.19
C VAL A 58 3.30 17.76 12.39
N THR A 59 4.59 18.09 12.28
CA THR A 59 5.10 19.30 11.62
C THR A 59 5.85 19.02 10.32
N THR A 60 5.86 17.77 9.88
CA THR A 60 6.55 17.36 8.65
C THR A 60 5.59 16.84 7.59
N VAL A 61 6.07 16.81 6.37
CA VAL A 61 5.37 16.25 5.22
C VAL A 61 6.24 15.24 4.49
N HIS A 62 5.64 14.15 4.08
CA HIS A 62 6.22 13.16 3.19
C HIS A 62 6.00 13.58 1.74
N ARG A 63 7.10 13.82 1.01
CA ARG A 63 7.04 13.91 -0.46
C ARG A 63 7.16 12.50 -1.00
N VAL A 64 6.06 12.02 -1.54
CA VAL A 64 5.98 10.66 -2.10
C VAL A 64 5.79 10.70 -3.60
N LYS A 65 6.39 9.75 -4.29
CA LYS A 65 6.03 9.41 -5.66
C LYS A 65 5.15 8.17 -5.64
N VAL A 66 3.94 8.31 -6.16
CA VAL A 66 2.98 7.22 -6.37
C VAL A 66 2.99 6.86 -7.84
N SER A 67 3.30 5.63 -8.18
CA SER A 67 3.36 5.17 -9.56
C SER A 67 2.42 3.99 -9.75
N LEU A 68 1.52 4.09 -10.73
CA LEU A 68 0.69 2.95 -11.13
C LEU A 68 1.58 1.86 -11.74
N TYR A 69 1.61 0.70 -11.08
CA TYR A 69 2.48 -0.39 -11.48
C TYR A 69 2.08 -0.96 -12.83
N GLY A 70 3.06 -1.14 -13.71
CA GLY A 70 2.83 -1.73 -15.03
C GLY A 70 2.27 -0.78 -16.10
N ALA A 71 1.88 0.47 -15.77
CA ALA A 71 1.37 1.42 -16.74
C ALA A 71 2.41 1.81 -17.79
N LYS A 72 2.01 1.76 -19.06
CA LYS A 72 2.86 2.09 -20.22
C LYS A 72 2.09 2.95 -21.23
N PRO A 73 2.52 4.21 -21.42
CA PRO A 73 3.55 4.97 -20.70
C PRO A 73 3.21 5.17 -19.20
N PRO A 74 4.20 5.49 -18.34
CA PRO A 74 3.99 5.57 -16.90
C PRO A 74 2.94 6.60 -16.49
N VAL A 75 2.02 6.19 -15.58
CA VAL A 75 1.09 7.07 -14.85
C VAL A 75 1.62 7.23 -13.44
N TRP A 76 1.79 8.48 -12.99
CA TRP A 76 2.33 8.73 -11.66
C TRP A 76 1.87 10.09 -11.10
N ARG A 77 1.89 10.19 -9.76
CA ARG A 77 1.66 11.42 -9.00
C ARG A 77 2.82 11.65 -8.04
N ARG A 78 3.17 12.91 -7.81
CA ARG A 78 4.04 13.31 -6.74
C ARG A 78 3.23 14.13 -5.76
N LEU A 79 3.11 13.63 -4.55
CA LEU A 79 2.25 14.19 -3.51
C LEU A 79 3.09 14.64 -2.33
N ALA A 80 2.67 15.73 -1.66
CA ALA A 80 3.15 16.13 -0.36
C ALA A 80 2.02 15.89 0.64
N ILE A 81 2.21 14.91 1.52
CA ILE A 81 1.20 14.39 2.45
C ILE A 81 1.69 14.65 3.87
N PRO A 82 0.87 15.18 4.80
CA PRO A 82 1.23 15.30 6.21
C PRO A 82 1.75 13.97 6.76
N SER A 83 2.91 14.00 7.42
CA SER A 83 3.56 12.78 7.90
C SER A 83 2.70 12.02 8.92
N ALA A 84 1.95 12.76 9.75
CA ALA A 84 1.02 12.21 10.74
C ALA A 84 -0.36 11.81 10.16
N MET A 85 -0.55 11.86 8.84
CA MET A 85 -1.83 11.49 8.22
C MET A 85 -2.06 9.99 8.36
N PRO A 86 -3.21 9.55 8.93
CA PRO A 86 -3.60 8.14 8.98
C PRO A 86 -3.78 7.54 7.58
N LEU A 87 -3.59 6.22 7.45
CA LEU A 87 -3.62 5.56 6.14
C LEU A 87 -5.00 5.61 5.48
N ASN A 88 -6.09 5.57 6.23
CA ASN A 88 -7.44 5.76 5.67
C ASN A 88 -7.59 7.12 4.98
N LEU A 89 -6.96 8.18 5.49
CA LEU A 89 -6.94 9.49 4.83
C LEU A 89 -5.92 9.55 3.68
N VAL A 90 -4.84 8.79 3.77
CA VAL A 90 -3.93 8.59 2.61
C VAL A 90 -4.68 7.89 1.48
N HIS A 91 -5.56 6.92 1.78
CA HIS A 91 -6.45 6.30 0.79
C HIS A 91 -7.31 7.33 0.07
N GLU A 92 -8.01 8.23 0.79
CA GLU A 92 -8.80 9.30 0.19
C GLU A 92 -7.97 10.22 -0.74
N VAL A 93 -6.75 10.55 -0.31
CA VAL A 93 -5.81 11.32 -1.14
C VAL A 93 -5.49 10.57 -2.44
N LEU A 94 -5.31 9.25 -2.38
CA LEU A 94 -5.01 8.44 -3.55
C LEU A 94 -6.23 8.32 -4.47
N GLN A 95 -7.44 8.16 -3.92
CA GLN A 95 -8.68 8.14 -4.69
C GLN A 95 -8.82 9.43 -5.51
N ILE A 96 -8.66 10.60 -4.87
CA ILE A 96 -8.66 11.88 -5.56
C ILE A 96 -7.54 11.96 -6.60
N ALA A 97 -6.32 11.51 -6.25
CA ALA A 97 -5.14 11.62 -7.11
C ALA A 97 -5.23 10.77 -8.38
N PHE A 98 -6.02 9.69 -8.36
CA PHE A 98 -6.24 8.80 -9.50
C PHE A 98 -7.64 8.92 -10.09
N ASP A 99 -8.44 9.90 -9.63
CA ASP A 99 -9.80 10.16 -10.11
C ASP A 99 -10.74 8.97 -9.96
N TRP A 100 -10.67 8.29 -8.82
CA TRP A 100 -11.48 7.14 -8.46
C TRP A 100 -12.49 7.48 -7.36
N HIS A 101 -13.50 6.61 -7.16
CA HIS A 101 -14.72 6.92 -6.40
C HIS A 101 -14.93 5.99 -5.19
N ASP A 102 -13.88 5.23 -4.81
CA ASP A 102 -13.91 4.31 -3.66
C ASP A 102 -15.04 3.26 -3.70
N TYR A 103 -15.25 2.67 -4.88
CA TYR A 103 -16.26 1.61 -5.05
C TYR A 103 -15.74 0.21 -4.70
N HIS A 104 -14.44 0.05 -4.51
CA HIS A 104 -13.77 -1.25 -4.37
C HIS A 104 -12.92 -1.34 -3.10
N LEU A 105 -12.57 -2.58 -2.75
CA LEU A 105 -11.68 -2.88 -1.63
C LEU A 105 -10.26 -2.41 -1.90
N HIS A 106 -9.54 -2.08 -0.83
CA HIS A 106 -8.13 -1.69 -0.92
C HIS A 106 -7.29 -2.22 0.24
N ALA A 107 -5.97 -2.16 0.08
CA ALA A 107 -5.01 -2.51 1.11
C ALA A 107 -3.69 -1.77 0.94
N PHE A 108 -2.99 -1.56 2.06
CA PHE A 108 -1.62 -1.07 2.12
C PHE A 108 -0.70 -2.18 2.59
N GLU A 109 0.26 -2.60 1.75
CA GLU A 109 1.35 -3.49 2.16
C GLU A 109 2.53 -2.64 2.64
N THR A 110 2.96 -2.86 3.87
CA THR A 110 4.03 -2.11 4.53
C THR A 110 5.02 -3.03 5.23
N VAL A 111 6.14 -2.50 5.69
CA VAL A 111 7.08 -3.25 6.55
C VAL A 111 6.47 -3.60 7.91
N CYS A 112 5.41 -2.90 8.34
CA CYS A 112 4.70 -3.16 9.60
C CYS A 112 3.53 -4.16 9.43
N GLY A 113 3.30 -4.66 8.22
CA GLY A 113 2.21 -5.56 7.88
C GLY A 113 1.26 -4.97 6.86
N GLU A 114 0.11 -5.59 6.71
CA GLU A 114 -0.95 -5.15 5.81
C GLU A 114 -2.01 -4.38 6.60
N PHE A 115 -2.49 -3.29 6.02
CA PHE A 115 -3.51 -2.41 6.59
C PHE A 115 -4.65 -2.23 5.60
N GLY A 116 -5.86 -2.09 6.11
CA GLY A 116 -7.06 -1.83 5.32
C GLY A 116 -8.23 -1.45 6.22
N SER A 117 -9.39 -1.18 5.64
CA SER A 117 -10.59 -0.88 6.40
C SER A 117 -11.05 -2.11 7.20
N PRO A 118 -11.36 -1.97 8.51
CA PRO A 118 -11.88 -3.08 9.31
C PRO A 118 -13.18 -3.67 8.77
N ASP A 119 -14.00 -2.86 8.12
CA ASP A 119 -15.28 -3.27 7.54
C ASP A 119 -15.12 -4.09 6.25
N GLN A 120 -13.91 -4.07 5.69
CA GLN A 120 -13.54 -4.76 4.44
C GLN A 120 -12.69 -6.01 4.67
N ASN A 121 -12.59 -6.49 5.91
CA ASN A 121 -11.88 -7.74 6.20
C ASN A 121 -12.63 -8.91 5.57
N ASP A 122 -11.95 -9.58 4.66
CA ASP A 122 -12.38 -10.88 4.16
C ASP A 122 -11.84 -11.99 5.06
N ASP A 123 -12.44 -13.18 5.00
CA ASP A 123 -12.04 -14.35 5.81
C ASP A 123 -10.60 -14.84 5.50
N TRP A 124 -9.92 -14.23 4.54
CA TRP A 124 -8.64 -14.68 3.99
C TRP A 124 -7.44 -13.80 4.37
N ALA A 125 -7.67 -12.56 4.79
CA ALA A 125 -6.61 -11.62 5.11
C ALA A 125 -6.86 -10.89 6.43
N GLU A 126 -6.01 -11.15 7.41
CA GLU A 126 -5.99 -10.45 8.70
C GLU A 126 -5.26 -9.11 8.51
N ARG A 127 -6.03 -8.06 8.12
CA ARG A 127 -5.52 -6.70 7.96
C ARG A 127 -5.64 -5.94 9.27
N GLN A 128 -4.66 -5.11 9.54
CA GLN A 128 -4.70 -4.15 10.64
C GLN A 128 -5.55 -2.94 10.23
N ASP A 129 -6.15 -2.28 11.22
CA ASP A 129 -6.92 -1.06 10.99
C ASP A 129 -6.01 0.07 10.45
N GLU A 130 -6.30 0.51 9.24
CA GLU A 130 -5.58 1.59 8.57
C GLU A 130 -5.74 2.96 9.24
N ALA A 131 -6.83 3.18 9.98
CA ALA A 131 -7.02 4.40 10.74
C ALA A 131 -6.11 4.47 11.98
N ALA A 132 -5.61 3.33 12.45
CA ALA A 132 -4.71 3.24 13.59
C ALA A 132 -3.22 3.47 13.24
N ALA A 133 -2.87 3.57 11.95
CA ALA A 133 -1.50 3.75 11.49
C ALA A 133 -1.34 5.01 10.63
N THR A 134 -0.22 5.71 10.81
CA THR A 134 0.10 6.91 10.02
C THR A 134 1.18 6.65 8.98
N LEU A 135 1.25 7.51 7.97
CA LEU A 135 2.27 7.43 6.93
C LEU A 135 3.70 7.48 7.52
N ALA A 136 3.94 8.32 8.55
CA ALA A 136 5.23 8.39 9.23
C ALA A 136 5.62 7.09 9.93
N GLN A 137 4.66 6.35 10.47
CA GLN A 137 4.93 5.10 11.16
C GLN A 137 5.29 3.95 10.19
N VAL A 138 4.56 3.85 9.07
CA VAL A 138 4.77 2.75 8.12
C VAL A 138 5.87 3.04 7.09
N ALA A 139 6.27 4.31 6.94
CA ALA A 139 7.25 4.76 5.95
C ALA A 139 8.23 5.79 6.53
N ALA A 140 8.83 5.49 7.68
CA ALA A 140 9.59 6.38 8.55
C ALA A 140 10.88 6.98 7.94
N ALA A 141 11.29 6.60 6.74
CA ALA A 141 12.55 7.02 6.15
C ALA A 141 12.43 7.34 4.66
N GLU A 142 13.34 8.17 4.15
CA GLU A 142 13.51 8.36 2.71
C GLU A 142 13.80 7.02 2.03
N ARG A 143 13.23 6.79 0.85
CA ARG A 143 13.23 5.55 0.08
C ARG A 143 12.41 4.41 0.68
N ALA A 144 11.72 4.62 1.82
CA ALA A 144 10.72 3.67 2.28
C ALA A 144 9.68 3.44 1.18
N LYS A 145 9.17 2.22 1.13
CA LYS A 145 8.18 1.79 0.14
C LYS A 145 6.94 1.29 0.85
N VAL A 146 5.80 1.69 0.33
CA VAL A 146 4.48 1.16 0.64
C VAL A 146 3.87 0.75 -0.68
N VAL A 147 3.17 -0.38 -0.72
CA VAL A 147 2.34 -0.75 -1.86
C VAL A 147 0.89 -0.51 -1.49
N TYR A 148 0.18 0.16 -2.35
CA TYR A 148 -1.25 0.35 -2.23
C TYR A 148 -1.93 -0.38 -3.39
N SER A 149 -2.82 -1.30 -3.06
CA SER A 149 -3.66 -2.03 -4.02
C SER A 149 -5.10 -1.59 -3.86
N TYR A 150 -5.74 -1.27 -4.97
CA TYR A 150 -7.14 -0.88 -5.04
C TYR A 150 -7.83 -1.75 -6.08
N ASP A 151 -9.07 -2.15 -5.80
CA ASP A 151 -9.85 -3.06 -6.62
C ASP A 151 -9.11 -4.39 -6.87
N PHE A 152 -9.33 -5.37 -5.99
CA PHE A 152 -8.66 -6.68 -6.09
C PHE A 152 -9.08 -7.49 -7.34
N GLY A 153 -10.10 -7.04 -8.07
CA GLY A 153 -10.52 -7.60 -9.35
C GLY A 153 -9.64 -7.12 -10.50
N ASP A 154 -9.47 -5.81 -10.62
CA ASP A 154 -8.63 -5.16 -11.64
C ASP A 154 -7.15 -5.05 -11.22
N ASP A 155 -6.85 -5.27 -9.92
CA ASP A 155 -5.50 -5.24 -9.30
C ASP A 155 -4.73 -3.94 -9.59
N TRP A 156 -5.34 -2.79 -9.28
CA TRP A 156 -4.71 -1.49 -9.41
C TRP A 156 -3.65 -1.28 -8.34
N ARG A 157 -2.47 -1.79 -8.60
CA ARG A 157 -1.33 -1.69 -7.71
C ARG A 157 -0.54 -0.41 -7.92
N HIS A 158 -0.21 0.27 -6.81
CA HIS A 158 0.59 1.49 -6.78
C HIS A 158 1.83 1.30 -5.92
N ASP A 159 2.98 1.63 -6.50
CA ASP A 159 4.23 1.73 -5.75
C ASP A 159 4.36 3.17 -5.19
N ILE A 160 4.27 3.31 -3.86
CA ILE A 160 4.47 4.57 -3.14
C ILE A 160 5.90 4.58 -2.62
N VAL A 161 6.69 5.57 -3.03
CA VAL A 161 8.08 5.72 -2.60
C VAL A 161 8.26 7.07 -1.93
N VAL A 162 8.77 7.08 -0.71
CA VAL A 162 9.14 8.32 0.00
C VAL A 162 10.38 8.91 -0.67
N GLU A 163 10.24 10.07 -1.30
CA GLU A 163 11.36 10.79 -1.90
C GLU A 163 12.10 11.65 -0.87
N LYS A 164 11.32 12.33 0.02
CA LYS A 164 11.84 13.19 1.10
C LYS A 164 10.86 13.30 2.25
N ILE A 165 11.39 13.57 3.44
CA ILE A 165 10.63 14.00 4.61
C ILE A 165 11.14 15.39 4.96
N ILE A 166 10.27 16.40 4.90
CA ILE A 166 10.63 17.80 5.05
C ILE A 166 9.68 18.51 6.03
N PRO A 167 10.12 19.60 6.68
CA PRO A 167 9.20 20.44 7.44
C PRO A 167 8.05 20.96 6.58
N ALA A 168 6.85 21.03 7.14
CA ALA A 168 5.71 21.69 6.51
C ALA A 168 5.99 23.18 6.35
N GLU A 169 5.72 23.74 5.18
CA GLU A 169 5.92 25.15 4.90
C GLU A 169 4.76 25.99 5.50
N PRO A 170 5.06 27.05 6.25
CA PRO A 170 4.01 27.91 6.80
C PRO A 170 3.10 28.48 5.72
N GLY A 171 1.79 28.42 5.92
CA GLY A 171 0.80 28.96 4.99
C GLY A 171 0.53 28.08 3.75
N VAL A 172 1.16 26.91 3.66
CA VAL A 172 0.89 25.93 2.59
C VAL A 172 -0.11 24.90 3.08
N ALA A 173 -1.19 24.71 2.31
CA ALA A 173 -2.17 23.66 2.58
C ALA A 173 -1.64 22.26 2.12
N TYR A 174 -1.94 21.24 2.91
CA TYR A 174 -1.63 19.84 2.65
C TYR A 174 -2.86 18.96 2.96
N PRO A 175 -3.07 17.81 2.26
CA PRO A 175 -2.20 17.25 1.22
C PRO A 175 -2.23 18.08 -0.06
N ARG A 176 -1.18 17.95 -0.89
CA ARG A 176 -1.13 18.61 -2.19
C ARG A 176 -0.39 17.82 -3.24
N CYS A 177 -0.80 17.96 -4.48
CA CYS A 177 -0.07 17.47 -5.63
C CYS A 177 1.01 18.49 -6.04
N ILE A 178 2.24 18.01 -6.27
CA ILE A 178 3.38 18.80 -6.72
C ILE A 178 3.91 18.39 -8.09
N GLY A 179 3.27 17.42 -8.73
CA GLY A 179 3.57 16.95 -10.08
C GLY A 179 2.90 15.63 -10.40
N GLY A 180 2.78 15.33 -11.65
CA GLY A 180 2.19 14.08 -12.13
C GLY A 180 2.31 13.96 -13.64
N ARG A 181 1.85 12.86 -14.17
CA ARG A 181 1.78 12.62 -15.61
C ARG A 181 0.69 11.63 -15.94
N ARG A 182 -0.06 11.97 -16.99
CA ARG A 182 -1.15 11.22 -17.58
C ARG A 182 -2.36 11.03 -16.68
N ASP A 183 -3.49 10.88 -17.33
CA ASP A 183 -4.72 10.50 -16.66
C ASP A 183 -4.61 9.08 -16.11
N ALA A 184 -5.34 8.83 -15.04
CA ALA A 184 -5.44 7.49 -14.49
C ALA A 184 -6.39 6.63 -15.34
N PRO A 185 -6.32 5.29 -15.21
CA PRO A 185 -7.31 4.41 -15.80
C PRO A 185 -8.71 4.76 -15.31
N PRO A 186 -9.75 4.66 -16.16
CA PRO A 186 -11.11 4.61 -15.66
C PRO A 186 -11.30 3.40 -14.71
N GLU A 187 -12.14 3.56 -13.69
CA GLU A 187 -12.56 2.42 -12.87
C GLU A 187 -13.23 1.34 -13.74
N ASP A 188 -13.13 0.08 -13.32
CA ASP A 188 -13.75 -1.09 -13.98
C ASP A 188 -13.34 -1.28 -15.44
N CYS A 189 -12.19 -0.75 -15.86
CA CYS A 189 -11.77 -0.90 -17.25
C CYS A 189 -11.08 -2.23 -17.57
N GLY A 190 -10.93 -3.14 -16.60
CA GLY A 190 -10.38 -4.48 -16.78
C GLY A 190 -8.88 -4.59 -16.50
N GLY A 191 -8.35 -3.71 -15.66
CA GLY A 191 -6.99 -3.78 -15.12
C GLY A 191 -5.91 -3.26 -16.05
N ILE A 192 -4.67 -3.34 -15.56
CA ILE A 192 -3.50 -2.71 -16.18
C ILE A 192 -3.22 -3.21 -17.62
N TRP A 193 -3.58 -4.46 -17.91
CA TRP A 193 -3.38 -5.01 -19.25
C TRP A 193 -4.29 -4.30 -20.26
N ILE A 194 -5.60 -4.24 -19.98
CA ILE A 194 -6.59 -3.58 -20.84
C ILE A 194 -6.28 -2.09 -20.96
N PHE A 195 -5.91 -1.44 -19.84
CA PHE A 195 -5.49 -0.05 -19.85
C PHE A 195 -4.34 0.21 -20.84
N ASN A 196 -3.29 -0.59 -20.78
CA ASN A 196 -2.14 -0.43 -21.69
C ASN A 196 -2.48 -0.71 -23.16
N GLU A 197 -3.43 -1.60 -23.44
CA GLU A 197 -3.80 -1.96 -24.80
C GLU A 197 -4.77 -0.95 -25.44
N GLN A 198 -5.75 -0.48 -24.66
CA GLN A 198 -6.85 0.30 -25.22
C GLN A 198 -6.76 1.80 -24.91
N PHE A 199 -6.04 2.18 -23.83
CA PHE A 199 -6.00 3.56 -23.34
C PHE A 199 -4.59 4.17 -23.36
N ALA A 200 -3.60 3.49 -23.96
CA ALA A 200 -2.23 4.01 -24.03
C ALA A 200 -2.11 5.37 -24.73
N ASP A 201 -2.99 5.65 -25.69
CA ASP A 201 -3.01 6.86 -26.50
C ASP A 201 -3.93 7.96 -25.91
N LEU A 202 -4.60 7.71 -24.76
CA LEU A 202 -5.31 8.78 -24.05
C LEU A 202 -4.31 9.90 -23.73
N GLY A 203 -4.71 11.12 -24.05
CA GLY A 203 -3.90 12.30 -23.86
C GLY A 203 -3.43 12.49 -22.42
N ASP A 204 -2.52 13.41 -22.21
CA ASP A 204 -2.07 13.84 -20.89
C ASP A 204 -2.88 15.09 -20.50
N LEU A 205 -4.09 14.88 -19.98
CA LEU A 205 -4.97 15.95 -19.50
C LEU A 205 -4.75 16.22 -18.01
N PHE A 206 -3.84 15.48 -17.36
CA PHE A 206 -3.55 15.65 -15.95
C PHE A 206 -3.10 17.08 -15.64
N ASP A 207 -3.86 17.77 -14.79
CA ASP A 207 -3.59 19.14 -14.35
C ASP A 207 -3.35 19.19 -12.83
N VAL A 208 -2.21 19.78 -12.43
CA VAL A 208 -1.82 19.93 -11.03
C VAL A 208 -2.71 20.92 -10.27
N ALA A 209 -3.22 21.94 -10.94
CA ALA A 209 -4.06 22.95 -10.30
C ALA A 209 -5.44 22.38 -9.99
N ASP A 210 -6.08 21.71 -10.95
CA ASP A 210 -7.35 21.00 -10.75
C ASP A 210 -7.24 19.96 -9.62
N MET A 211 -6.18 19.16 -9.64
CA MET A 211 -5.91 18.20 -8.57
C MET A 211 -5.82 18.85 -7.19
N ASN A 212 -5.17 20.03 -7.10
CA ASN A 212 -5.02 20.74 -5.82
C ASN A 212 -6.33 21.38 -5.36
N GLU A 213 -7.24 21.80 -6.25
CA GLU A 213 -8.57 22.23 -5.86
C GLU A 213 -9.34 21.08 -5.20
N ARG A 214 -9.34 19.90 -5.78
CA ARG A 214 -10.01 18.72 -5.24
C ARG A 214 -9.38 18.25 -3.90
N LEU A 215 -8.06 18.30 -3.78
CA LEU A 215 -7.37 17.97 -2.51
C LEU A 215 -7.64 19.02 -1.41
N ALA A 216 -7.87 20.29 -1.77
CA ALA A 216 -8.20 21.33 -0.80
C ALA A 216 -9.57 21.09 -0.14
N ASP A 217 -10.54 20.57 -0.87
CA ASP A 217 -11.85 20.20 -0.34
C ASP A 217 -11.71 19.11 0.73
N LEU A 218 -10.88 18.10 0.51
CA LEU A 218 -10.55 17.09 1.50
C LEU A 218 -9.89 17.72 2.75
N ALA A 219 -8.94 18.63 2.56
CA ALA A 219 -8.24 19.29 3.66
C ALA A 219 -9.19 20.10 4.56
N THR A 220 -10.25 20.70 4.02
CA THR A 220 -11.26 21.44 4.80
C THR A 220 -12.14 20.55 5.66
N VAL A 221 -12.39 19.33 5.21
CA VAL A 221 -13.15 18.31 5.97
C VAL A 221 -12.32 17.76 7.13
N LEU A 222 -10.99 17.63 6.94
CA LEU A 222 -10.08 16.99 7.89
C LEU A 222 -9.55 17.94 8.97
N ILE A 223 -9.55 19.25 8.72
CA ILE A 223 -9.09 20.28 9.67
C ILE A 223 -10.25 21.26 9.84
N PRO A 224 -11.23 21.00 10.72
CA PRO A 224 -12.27 21.97 11.01
C PRO A 224 -11.58 23.26 11.50
N ALA A 225 -11.94 24.38 10.85
CA ALA A 225 -11.46 25.71 11.20
C ALA A 225 -11.64 25.92 12.72
N ARG A 226 -10.54 26.23 13.42
CA ARG A 226 -10.55 26.63 14.83
C ARG A 226 -11.15 28.00 14.98
#